data_d2226b5a4e553ee6375dd1cc3fbd9038
#
_entry.id   d2226b5a4e553ee6375dd1cc3fbd9038
#
_cell.length_a   1.000
_cell.length_b   1.000
_cell.length_c   1.000
_cell.angle_alpha   90.00
_cell.angle_beta   90.00
_cell.angle_gamma   90.00
#
_symmetry.space_group_name_H-M   'P 1'
#
loop_
_entity.id
_entity.type
_entity.pdbx_description
1 polymer ?
#
loop_
_entity_poly.entity_id
_entity_poly.type
_entity_poly.pdbx_seq_one_letter_code
_entity_poly.pdbx_strand_id
1 'polypeptide(L)'
;MMSSKSSHRLAGRLVVGCLASLAAVVALAAAQWSMQPKESKLTFVGEQAGAQFEGGFDKFTADIAFDPKDLAASRFDVKIDTASVNTQDGERDDAIKSADLFDVKRFPTARYVADRFTDKGSNKYSATGKLTLRNVTKDVPIDFTFENKGGEAWLKGTAKIKRLDFGVGQGDWKDTSQVGNDVQVRFALRLKGTS
;
A
#
# COMPACT_ATOMS: atom_id res chain seq x y z
N MET A 1 -22.41 -48.55 81.59
CA MET A 1 -21.00 -48.94 81.50
C MET A 1 -20.68 -49.11 80.07
N MET A 2 -19.58 -48.61 79.62
CA MET A 2 -18.91 -48.63 78.32
C MET A 2 -19.20 -47.54 77.30
N SER A 3 -18.28 -46.62 77.32
CA SER A 3 -18.05 -45.50 76.39
C SER A 3 -17.59 -46.02 75.04
N SER A 4 -18.16 -45.47 73.94
CA SER A 4 -17.62 -45.63 72.62
C SER A 4 -17.28 -44.27 72.02
N LYS A 5 -15.99 -44.03 71.80
CA LYS A 5 -15.43 -42.84 71.19
C LYS A 5 -15.56 -42.96 69.67
N SER A 6 -16.28 -41.98 69.09
CA SER A 6 -16.35 -41.82 67.62
C SER A 6 -15.28 -40.86 67.15
N SER A 7 -14.41 -41.34 66.29
CA SER A 7 -13.32 -40.58 65.68
C SER A 7 -13.79 -39.93 64.37
N HIS A 8 -13.91 -38.60 64.36
CA HIS A 8 -14.15 -37.86 63.10
C HIS A 8 -12.84 -37.67 62.34
N ARG A 9 -12.75 -38.27 61.18
CA ARG A 9 -11.70 -38.00 60.22
C ARG A 9 -12.07 -36.78 59.37
N LEU A 10 -11.32 -35.71 59.55
CA LEU A 10 -11.36 -34.52 58.65
C LEU A 10 -10.68 -34.88 57.34
N ALA A 11 -11.45 -34.92 56.27
CA ALA A 11 -10.93 -35.00 54.91
C ALA A 11 -10.62 -33.58 54.39
N GLY A 12 -9.34 -33.25 54.36
CA GLY A 12 -8.89 -31.99 53.74
C GLY A 12 -8.98 -32.10 52.22
N ARG A 13 -9.81 -31.24 51.59
CA ARG A 13 -9.85 -31.02 50.15
C ARG A 13 -8.76 -30.03 49.80
N LEU A 14 -7.70 -30.48 49.11
CA LEU A 14 -6.75 -29.64 48.41
C LEU A 14 -7.45 -29.06 47.16
N VAL A 15 -7.67 -27.79 47.15
CA VAL A 15 -8.09 -27.04 45.96
C VAL A 15 -6.79 -26.62 45.25
N VAL A 16 -6.43 -27.34 44.19
CA VAL A 16 -5.36 -26.92 43.28
C VAL A 16 -5.91 -25.85 42.38
N GLY A 17 -5.61 -24.59 42.69
CA GLY A 17 -5.92 -23.46 41.82
C GLY A 17 -4.97 -23.43 40.62
N CYS A 18 -5.47 -23.78 39.42
CA CYS A 18 -4.81 -23.50 38.15
C CYS A 18 -4.86 -21.99 37.88
N LEU A 19 -3.75 -21.31 38.14
CA LEU A 19 -3.52 -19.94 37.62
C LEU A 19 -3.21 -20.06 36.13
N ALA A 20 -4.22 -19.86 35.30
CA ALA A 20 -4.05 -19.64 33.87
C ALA A 20 -3.49 -18.25 33.66
N SER A 21 -2.18 -18.13 33.46
CA SER A 21 -1.55 -16.88 33.02
C SER A 21 -1.98 -16.58 31.58
N LEU A 22 -2.88 -15.64 31.40
CA LEU A 22 -3.18 -15.03 30.10
C LEU A 22 -1.94 -14.19 29.69
N ALA A 23 -1.08 -14.75 28.84
CA ALA A 23 -0.07 -13.95 28.17
C ALA A 23 -0.79 -13.06 27.15
N ALA A 24 -0.94 -11.78 27.46
CA ALA A 24 -1.41 -10.79 26.49
C ALA A 24 -0.32 -10.65 25.42
N VAL A 25 -0.58 -11.16 24.22
CA VAL A 25 0.24 -10.90 23.03
C VAL A 25 -0.03 -9.45 22.65
N VAL A 26 0.87 -8.55 23.01
CA VAL A 26 0.88 -7.18 22.50
C VAL A 26 1.33 -7.28 21.06
N ALA A 27 0.37 -7.19 20.12
CA ALA A 27 0.70 -7.03 18.71
C ALA A 27 1.37 -5.66 18.55
N LEU A 28 2.67 -5.61 18.27
CA LEU A 28 3.34 -4.39 17.87
C LEU A 28 2.77 -4.00 16.50
N ALA A 29 2.13 -2.83 16.42
CA ALA A 29 1.77 -2.25 15.15
C ALA A 29 3.04 -1.77 14.44
N ALA A 30 3.11 -1.93 13.11
CA ALA A 30 4.22 -1.40 12.33
C ALA A 30 4.34 0.12 12.52
N ALA A 31 5.57 0.63 12.42
CA ALA A 31 5.83 2.05 12.52
C ALA A 31 4.99 2.83 11.48
N GLN A 32 4.28 3.84 11.97
CA GLN A 32 3.42 4.69 11.14
C GLN A 32 4.23 5.88 10.61
N TRP A 33 3.98 6.23 9.35
CA TRP A 33 4.67 7.29 8.65
C TRP A 33 3.69 8.28 8.03
N SER A 34 3.91 9.57 8.28
CA SER A 34 3.17 10.66 7.65
C SER A 34 3.88 11.13 6.39
N MET A 35 3.23 11.03 5.25
CA MET A 35 3.74 11.53 3.98
C MET A 35 3.84 13.07 4.00
N GLN A 36 4.94 13.61 3.46
CA GLN A 36 5.13 15.06 3.27
C GLN A 36 4.77 15.40 1.81
N PRO A 37 3.57 15.97 1.52
CA PRO A 37 3.07 16.08 0.14
C PRO A 37 3.95 16.94 -0.76
N LYS A 38 4.51 18.04 -0.24
CA LYS A 38 5.34 18.98 -1.02
C LYS A 38 6.68 18.39 -1.47
N GLU A 39 7.14 17.33 -0.78
CA GLU A 39 8.42 16.68 -1.05
C GLU A 39 8.23 15.29 -1.70
N SER A 40 6.98 14.86 -1.87
CA SER A 40 6.63 13.57 -2.43
C SER A 40 6.18 13.69 -3.87
N LYS A 41 6.50 12.68 -4.68
CA LYS A 41 6.15 12.63 -6.11
C LYS A 41 5.61 11.25 -6.49
N LEU A 42 4.59 11.28 -7.33
CA LEU A 42 4.07 10.10 -8.03
C LEU A 42 4.03 10.44 -9.51
N THR A 43 4.88 9.79 -10.31
CA THR A 43 5.02 10.03 -11.74
C THR A 43 4.83 8.76 -12.54
N PHE A 44 4.64 8.91 -13.83
CA PHE A 44 4.58 7.79 -14.76
C PHE A 44 5.26 8.14 -16.09
N VAL A 45 5.70 7.13 -16.80
CA VAL A 45 6.20 7.24 -18.17
C VAL A 45 5.28 6.41 -19.05
N GLY A 46 4.72 7.05 -20.06
CA GLY A 46 3.94 6.45 -21.14
C GLY A 46 4.62 6.65 -22.49
N GLU A 47 4.00 6.10 -23.53
CA GLU A 47 4.46 6.26 -24.93
C GLU A 47 3.28 6.71 -25.79
N GLN A 48 3.51 7.70 -26.66
CA GLN A 48 2.57 8.21 -27.64
C GLN A 48 3.27 8.40 -28.98
N ALA A 49 2.73 7.80 -30.05
CA ALA A 49 3.31 7.86 -31.39
C ALA A 49 4.82 7.50 -31.44
N GLY A 50 5.23 6.48 -30.66
CA GLY A 50 6.62 6.01 -30.57
C GLY A 50 7.54 6.88 -29.69
N ALA A 51 7.04 7.99 -29.13
CA ALA A 51 7.81 8.86 -28.23
C ALA A 51 7.39 8.69 -26.77
N GLN A 52 8.36 8.58 -25.86
CA GLN A 52 8.06 8.58 -24.44
C GLN A 52 7.69 9.98 -23.94
N PHE A 53 6.75 10.02 -23.01
CA PHE A 53 6.43 11.21 -22.25
C PHE A 53 6.35 10.88 -20.76
N GLU A 54 6.62 11.86 -19.92
CA GLU A 54 6.46 11.77 -18.48
C GLU A 54 5.24 12.57 -18.04
N GLY A 55 4.51 12.04 -17.07
CA GLY A 55 3.44 12.74 -16.38
C GLY A 55 3.47 12.41 -14.89
N GLY A 56 2.61 13.06 -14.13
CA GLY A 56 2.48 12.81 -12.71
C GLY A 56 1.05 13.05 -12.23
N PHE A 57 0.87 12.89 -10.92
CA PHE A 57 -0.36 13.25 -10.23
C PHE A 57 -0.04 14.27 -9.15
N ASP A 58 -0.67 15.44 -9.24
CA ASP A 58 -0.42 16.54 -8.31
C ASP A 58 -1.10 16.33 -6.95
N LYS A 59 -2.12 15.46 -6.91
CA LYS A 59 -2.89 15.16 -5.69
C LYS A 59 -2.98 13.68 -5.44
N PHE A 60 -2.32 13.24 -4.36
CA PHE A 60 -2.43 11.89 -3.83
C PHE A 60 -2.16 11.89 -2.33
N THR A 61 -2.59 10.84 -1.65
CA THR A 61 -2.30 10.59 -0.23
C THR A 61 -1.73 9.19 -0.08
N ALA A 62 -0.91 9.00 0.94
CA ALA A 62 -0.33 7.70 1.26
C ALA A 62 -0.33 7.50 2.78
N ASP A 63 -1.09 6.51 3.22
CA ASP A 63 -1.06 5.98 4.59
C ASP A 63 -0.05 4.84 4.60
N ILE A 64 1.10 5.04 5.22
CA ILE A 64 2.21 4.12 5.22
C ILE A 64 2.46 3.62 6.64
N ALA A 65 2.23 2.33 6.87
CA ALA A 65 2.72 1.59 8.01
C ALA A 65 3.85 0.68 7.50
N PHE A 66 5.09 0.92 7.92
CA PHE A 66 6.21 0.10 7.45
C PHE A 66 7.29 -0.03 8.52
N ASP A 67 7.58 -1.27 8.87
CA ASP A 67 8.71 -1.62 9.72
C ASP A 67 9.55 -2.71 9.04
N PRO A 68 10.80 -2.42 8.68
CA PRO A 68 11.72 -3.43 8.15
C PRO A 68 11.90 -4.66 9.03
N LYS A 69 11.63 -4.56 10.33
CA LYS A 69 11.74 -5.65 11.29
C LYS A 69 10.44 -6.45 11.44
N ASP A 70 9.32 -5.89 11.00
CA ASP A 70 8.00 -6.52 11.04
C ASP A 70 7.22 -6.24 9.75
N LEU A 71 7.58 -6.97 8.69
CA LEU A 71 6.92 -6.84 7.40
C LEU A 71 5.48 -7.36 7.43
N ALA A 72 5.14 -8.25 8.36
CA ALA A 72 3.81 -8.82 8.48
C ALA A 72 2.77 -7.79 8.99
N ALA A 73 3.20 -6.83 9.81
CA ALA A 73 2.37 -5.73 10.28
C ALA A 73 2.38 -4.53 9.32
N SER A 74 3.19 -4.57 8.24
CA SER A 74 3.33 -3.45 7.31
C SER A 74 2.15 -3.37 6.35
N ARG A 75 1.80 -2.13 5.96
CA ARG A 75 0.69 -1.85 5.05
C ARG A 75 0.90 -0.52 4.32
N PHE A 76 0.60 -0.51 3.03
CA PHE A 76 0.48 0.70 2.23
C PHE A 76 -0.97 0.87 1.77
N ASP A 77 -1.48 2.11 1.83
CA ASP A 77 -2.78 2.50 1.29
C ASP A 77 -2.64 3.87 0.63
N VAL A 78 -2.57 3.87 -0.70
CA VAL A 78 -2.35 5.07 -1.50
C VAL A 78 -3.61 5.38 -2.28
N LYS A 79 -4.08 6.63 -2.18
CA LYS A 79 -5.23 7.15 -2.94
C LYS A 79 -4.76 8.28 -3.86
N ILE A 80 -5.18 8.23 -5.11
CA ILE A 80 -4.75 9.13 -6.17
C ILE A 80 -5.98 9.81 -6.77
N ASP A 81 -6.00 11.14 -6.78
CA ASP A 81 -7.00 11.91 -7.53
C ASP A 81 -6.65 11.83 -9.02
N THR A 82 -7.43 11.08 -9.79
CA THR A 82 -7.18 10.85 -11.22
C THR A 82 -7.32 12.13 -12.05
N ALA A 83 -8.10 13.10 -11.60
CA ALA A 83 -8.24 14.40 -12.26
C ALA A 83 -7.01 15.30 -12.08
N SER A 84 -6.12 14.97 -11.15
CA SER A 84 -4.88 15.72 -10.91
C SER A 84 -3.73 15.33 -11.83
N VAL A 85 -3.98 14.52 -12.86
CA VAL A 85 -2.98 14.17 -13.86
C VAL A 85 -2.42 15.42 -14.52
N ASN A 86 -1.09 15.44 -14.67
CA ASN A 86 -0.34 16.55 -15.24
C ASN A 86 0.85 16.02 -16.04
N THR A 87 0.83 16.18 -17.34
CA THR A 87 1.88 15.80 -18.29
C THR A 87 2.62 17.01 -18.86
N GLN A 88 2.36 18.20 -18.32
CA GLN A 88 2.84 19.49 -18.84
C GLN A 88 2.32 19.79 -20.27
N ASP A 89 1.23 19.14 -20.68
CA ASP A 89 0.58 19.28 -21.98
C ASP A 89 -0.94 19.22 -21.74
N GLY A 90 -1.61 20.36 -21.91
CA GLY A 90 -3.03 20.48 -21.57
C GLY A 90 -3.94 19.62 -22.44
N GLU A 91 -3.63 19.44 -23.73
CA GLU A 91 -4.44 18.61 -24.62
C GLU A 91 -4.32 17.13 -24.23
N ARG A 92 -3.12 16.69 -23.90
CA ARG A 92 -2.88 15.33 -23.39
C ARG A 92 -3.57 15.12 -22.05
N ASP A 93 -3.50 16.07 -21.13
CA ASP A 93 -4.16 15.97 -19.83
C ASP A 93 -5.68 15.87 -19.98
N ASP A 94 -6.28 16.63 -20.88
CA ASP A 94 -7.71 16.56 -21.15
C ASP A 94 -8.10 15.21 -21.80
N ALA A 95 -7.28 14.72 -22.73
CA ALA A 95 -7.47 13.39 -23.31
C ALA A 95 -7.40 12.30 -22.22
N ILE A 96 -6.39 12.34 -21.35
CA ILE A 96 -6.23 11.38 -20.25
C ILE A 96 -7.42 11.39 -19.27
N LYS A 97 -8.01 12.54 -19.01
CA LYS A 97 -9.20 12.69 -18.14
C LYS A 97 -10.49 12.20 -18.79
N SER A 98 -10.52 12.05 -20.11
CA SER A 98 -11.71 11.70 -20.89
C SER A 98 -12.31 10.34 -20.54
N ALA A 99 -13.55 10.09 -21.01
CA ALA A 99 -14.27 8.83 -20.78
C ALA A 99 -13.53 7.59 -21.32
N ASP A 100 -12.77 7.74 -22.40
CA ASP A 100 -12.05 6.65 -23.05
C ASP A 100 -10.76 6.25 -22.32
N LEU A 101 -10.19 7.18 -21.52
CA LEU A 101 -8.98 6.92 -20.74
C LEU A 101 -9.32 6.78 -19.26
N PHE A 102 -9.13 7.79 -18.40
CA PHE A 102 -9.38 7.65 -16.96
C PHE A 102 -10.84 7.73 -16.57
N ASP A 103 -11.68 8.41 -17.38
CA ASP A 103 -13.10 8.67 -17.07
C ASP A 103 -13.24 9.25 -15.65
N VAL A 104 -12.53 10.35 -15.42
CA VAL A 104 -12.39 10.94 -14.08
C VAL A 104 -13.71 11.34 -13.43
N LYS A 105 -14.76 11.59 -14.25
CA LYS A 105 -16.11 11.90 -13.75
C LYS A 105 -16.75 10.68 -13.07
N ARG A 106 -16.49 9.47 -13.57
CA ARG A 106 -17.04 8.22 -13.01
C ARG A 106 -16.07 7.56 -12.03
N PHE A 107 -14.77 7.73 -12.27
CA PHE A 107 -13.70 7.10 -11.50
C PHE A 107 -12.69 8.14 -10.99
N PRO A 108 -13.10 9.03 -10.07
CA PRO A 108 -12.26 10.15 -9.62
C PRO A 108 -11.04 9.70 -8.82
N THR A 109 -11.00 8.45 -8.37
CA THR A 109 -9.94 7.94 -7.49
C THR A 109 -9.39 6.62 -8.00
N ALA A 110 -8.06 6.52 -8.10
CA ALA A 110 -7.35 5.25 -8.14
C ALA A 110 -6.81 4.93 -6.75
N ARG A 111 -6.67 3.64 -6.41
CA ARG A 111 -6.18 3.21 -5.10
C ARG A 111 -5.24 2.02 -5.21
N TYR A 112 -4.13 2.07 -4.49
CA TYR A 112 -3.21 0.95 -4.35
C TYR A 112 -3.12 0.54 -2.88
N VAL A 113 -3.34 -0.75 -2.59
CA VAL A 113 -3.24 -1.31 -1.23
C VAL A 113 -2.30 -2.50 -1.26
N ALA A 114 -1.28 -2.50 -0.41
CA ALA A 114 -0.37 -3.62 -0.22
C ALA A 114 -0.25 -3.98 1.26
N ASP A 115 -0.26 -5.28 1.52
CA ASP A 115 -0.12 -5.89 2.84
C ASP A 115 0.84 -7.10 2.83
N ARG A 116 1.46 -7.38 1.69
CA ARG A 116 2.42 -8.48 1.50
C ARG A 116 3.75 -7.91 1.03
N PHE A 117 4.74 -7.99 1.90
CA PHE A 117 6.08 -7.44 1.68
C PHE A 117 7.14 -8.53 1.75
N THR A 118 8.21 -8.34 1.01
CA THR A 118 9.38 -9.23 1.01
C THR A 118 10.64 -8.41 1.10
N ASP A 119 11.54 -8.75 2.01
CA ASP A 119 12.88 -8.18 2.10
C ASP A 119 13.78 -8.78 1.00
N LYS A 120 14.47 -7.93 0.27
CA LYS A 120 15.43 -8.28 -0.78
C LYS A 120 16.88 -8.01 -0.35
N GLY A 121 17.07 -7.55 0.86
CA GLY A 121 18.37 -7.12 1.38
C GLY A 121 18.75 -5.70 0.95
N SER A 122 19.71 -5.11 1.66
CA SER A 122 20.28 -3.78 1.35
C SER A 122 19.22 -2.68 1.25
N ASN A 123 18.25 -2.65 2.16
CA ASN A 123 17.12 -1.71 2.18
C ASN A 123 16.24 -1.77 0.92
N LYS A 124 16.27 -2.87 0.20
CA LYS A 124 15.40 -3.12 -0.96
C LYS A 124 14.30 -4.09 -0.58
N TYR A 125 13.10 -3.80 -1.04
CA TYR A 125 11.90 -4.57 -0.73
C TYR A 125 11.05 -4.74 -1.99
N SER A 126 10.20 -5.74 -1.98
CA SER A 126 9.08 -5.83 -2.92
C SER A 126 7.78 -5.97 -2.16
N ALA A 127 6.70 -5.48 -2.76
CA ALA A 127 5.35 -5.74 -2.30
C ALA A 127 4.47 -6.15 -3.47
N THR A 128 3.46 -6.97 -3.21
CA THR A 128 2.39 -7.22 -4.16
C THR A 128 1.10 -6.67 -3.55
N GLY A 129 0.59 -5.61 -4.17
CA GLY A 129 -0.64 -4.94 -3.76
C GLY A 129 -1.71 -4.99 -4.84
N LYS A 130 -2.91 -4.57 -4.46
CA LYS A 130 -4.06 -4.44 -5.35
C LYS A 130 -4.17 -3.00 -5.83
N LEU A 131 -4.02 -2.79 -7.13
CA LEU A 131 -4.35 -1.53 -7.79
C LEU A 131 -5.79 -1.58 -8.29
N THR A 132 -6.59 -0.62 -7.88
CA THR A 132 -7.93 -0.36 -8.44
C THR A 132 -7.85 0.92 -9.29
N LEU A 133 -8.14 0.79 -10.58
CA LEU A 133 -8.21 1.87 -11.55
C LEU A 133 -9.41 1.63 -12.48
N ARG A 134 -10.23 2.66 -12.73
CA ARG A 134 -11.50 2.53 -13.47
C ARG A 134 -12.39 1.39 -12.96
N ASN A 135 -12.45 1.18 -11.67
CA ASN A 135 -13.20 0.10 -11.03
C ASN A 135 -12.71 -1.34 -11.39
N VAL A 136 -11.55 -1.47 -12.04
CA VAL A 136 -10.87 -2.75 -12.27
C VAL A 136 -9.76 -2.91 -11.25
N THR A 137 -9.75 -4.03 -10.54
CA THR A 137 -8.74 -4.33 -9.51
C THR A 137 -7.86 -5.48 -9.97
N LYS A 138 -6.54 -5.27 -9.95
CA LYS A 138 -5.53 -6.29 -10.26
C LYS A 138 -4.37 -6.24 -9.28
N ASP A 139 -3.70 -7.37 -9.14
CA ASP A 139 -2.44 -7.44 -8.40
C ASP A 139 -1.32 -6.75 -9.20
N VAL A 140 -0.63 -5.83 -8.55
CA VAL A 140 0.50 -5.08 -9.11
C VAL A 140 1.67 -5.19 -8.15
N PRO A 141 2.78 -5.81 -8.58
CA PRO A 141 4.01 -5.81 -7.81
C PRO A 141 4.69 -4.45 -7.90
N ILE A 142 5.31 -4.04 -6.79
CA ILE A 142 6.22 -2.90 -6.73
C ILE A 142 7.57 -3.34 -6.16
N ASP A 143 8.64 -2.73 -6.65
CA ASP A 143 9.97 -2.80 -6.05
C ASP A 143 10.31 -1.43 -5.48
N PHE A 144 10.86 -1.40 -4.26
CA PHE A 144 11.15 -0.14 -3.60
C PHE A 144 12.35 -0.23 -2.65
N THR A 145 12.91 0.93 -2.33
CA THR A 145 13.87 1.12 -1.24
C THR A 145 13.21 1.89 -0.10
N PHE A 146 13.63 1.58 1.13
CA PHE A 146 13.22 2.31 2.31
C PHE A 146 14.46 2.71 3.11
N GLU A 147 14.71 4.02 3.19
CA GLU A 147 15.86 4.60 3.87
C GLU A 147 15.38 5.48 5.02
N ASN A 148 15.54 5.03 6.26
CA ASN A 148 15.17 5.77 7.46
C ASN A 148 16.43 6.36 8.12
N LYS A 149 16.37 7.65 8.45
CA LYS A 149 17.40 8.37 9.23
C LYS A 149 16.75 9.38 10.17
N GLY A 150 16.86 9.14 11.47
CA GLY A 150 16.43 10.10 12.50
C GLY A 150 14.94 10.39 12.53
N GLY A 151 14.09 9.39 12.25
CA GLY A 151 12.63 9.56 12.23
C GLY A 151 12.07 10.14 10.94
N GLU A 152 12.90 10.35 9.92
CA GLU A 152 12.53 10.72 8.57
C GLU A 152 12.95 9.62 7.59
N ALA A 153 12.14 9.35 6.58
CA ALA A 153 12.46 8.31 5.62
C ALA A 153 12.18 8.74 4.18
N TRP A 154 12.89 8.09 3.26
CA TRP A 154 12.55 8.06 1.85
C TRP A 154 12.06 6.66 1.48
N LEU A 155 10.90 6.59 0.86
CA LEU A 155 10.36 5.39 0.23
C LEU A 155 10.30 5.67 -1.27
N LYS A 156 11.19 5.03 -2.06
CA LYS A 156 11.30 5.25 -3.50
C LYS A 156 11.16 3.93 -4.23
N GLY A 157 10.39 3.92 -5.30
CA GLY A 157 10.20 2.68 -6.04
C GLY A 157 9.51 2.84 -7.37
N THR A 158 9.23 1.69 -7.97
CA THR A 158 8.64 1.58 -9.30
C THR A 158 7.60 0.47 -9.37
N ALA A 159 6.67 0.63 -10.31
CA ALA A 159 5.77 -0.43 -10.77
C ALA A 159 5.70 -0.43 -12.30
N LYS A 160 5.32 -1.54 -12.89
CA LYS A 160 4.96 -1.65 -14.31
C LYS A 160 3.52 -2.10 -14.41
N ILE A 161 2.72 -1.40 -15.18
CA ILE A 161 1.33 -1.75 -15.44
C ILE A 161 1.05 -1.74 -16.95
N LYS A 162 0.05 -2.49 -17.36
CA LYS A 162 -0.53 -2.42 -18.71
C LYS A 162 -1.84 -1.66 -18.62
N ARG A 163 -1.92 -0.48 -19.26
CA ARG A 163 -3.09 0.39 -19.15
C ARG A 163 -4.39 -0.28 -19.59
N LEU A 164 -4.35 -1.09 -20.64
CA LEU A 164 -5.52 -1.79 -21.16
C LEU A 164 -6.08 -2.83 -20.20
N ASP A 165 -5.25 -3.37 -19.31
CA ASP A 165 -5.65 -4.31 -18.25
C ASP A 165 -6.64 -3.68 -17.25
N PHE A 166 -6.66 -2.35 -17.15
CA PHE A 166 -7.57 -1.57 -16.31
C PHE A 166 -8.65 -0.85 -17.10
N GLY A 167 -8.77 -1.16 -18.40
CA GLY A 167 -9.72 -0.48 -19.27
C GLY A 167 -9.36 0.98 -19.57
N VAL A 168 -8.13 1.41 -19.32
CA VAL A 168 -7.62 2.72 -19.72
C VAL A 168 -7.24 2.67 -21.19
N GLY A 169 -8.14 3.15 -22.03
CA GLY A 169 -8.10 3.09 -23.48
C GLY A 169 -9.32 2.36 -24.05
N GLN A 170 -10.30 3.11 -24.46
CA GLN A 170 -11.50 2.62 -25.18
C GLN A 170 -11.51 3.20 -26.59
N GLY A 171 -12.36 2.64 -27.48
CA GLY A 171 -12.41 3.09 -28.86
C GLY A 171 -11.03 3.02 -29.54
N ASP A 172 -10.64 4.09 -30.18
CA ASP A 172 -9.37 4.23 -30.92
C ASP A 172 -8.15 4.17 -30.01
N TRP A 173 -8.33 4.49 -28.71
CA TRP A 173 -7.24 4.41 -27.71
C TRP A 173 -6.82 2.98 -27.35
N LYS A 174 -7.50 1.95 -27.87
CA LYS A 174 -7.07 0.57 -27.77
C LYS A 174 -5.84 0.27 -28.66
N ASP A 175 -5.64 1.07 -29.70
CA ASP A 175 -4.50 0.90 -30.60
C ASP A 175 -3.20 1.23 -29.88
N THR A 176 -2.40 0.17 -29.65
CA THR A 176 -1.13 0.31 -28.93
C THR A 176 -0.01 0.87 -29.80
N SER A 177 -0.21 1.03 -31.11
CA SER A 177 0.71 1.73 -31.99
C SER A 177 0.62 3.26 -31.80
N GLN A 178 -0.54 3.76 -31.40
CA GLN A 178 -0.75 5.18 -31.11
C GLN A 178 -0.39 5.53 -29.66
N VAL A 179 -0.83 4.71 -28.71
CA VAL A 179 -0.49 4.90 -27.29
C VAL A 179 -0.05 3.55 -26.70
N GLY A 180 1.20 3.49 -26.28
CA GLY A 180 1.79 2.28 -25.73
C GLY A 180 0.95 1.67 -24.59
N ASN A 181 0.94 0.35 -24.49
CA ASN A 181 0.21 -0.36 -23.44
C ASN A 181 0.94 -0.33 -22.10
N ASP A 182 2.28 -0.39 -22.13
CA ASP A 182 3.11 -0.45 -20.94
C ASP A 182 3.29 0.95 -20.36
N VAL A 183 3.06 1.07 -19.05
CA VAL A 183 3.25 2.30 -18.28
C VAL A 183 4.16 2.00 -17.11
N GLN A 184 5.25 2.74 -17.00
CA GLN A 184 6.14 2.68 -15.84
C GLN A 184 5.72 3.74 -14.82
N VAL A 185 5.31 3.31 -13.64
CA VAL A 185 5.02 4.20 -12.50
C VAL A 185 6.27 4.34 -11.64
N ARG A 186 6.55 5.54 -11.17
CA ARG A 186 7.64 5.85 -10.24
C ARG A 186 7.09 6.64 -9.05
N PHE A 187 7.58 6.35 -7.87
CA PHE A 187 7.19 7.10 -6.68
C PHE A 187 8.40 7.41 -5.81
N ALA A 188 8.37 8.58 -5.20
CA ALA A 188 9.35 9.01 -4.20
C ALA A 188 8.58 9.73 -3.09
N LEU A 189 8.41 9.08 -1.95
CA LEU A 189 7.66 9.61 -0.81
C LEU A 189 8.65 10.03 0.28
N ARG A 190 8.56 11.29 0.67
CA ARG A 190 9.19 11.79 1.88
C ARG A 190 8.27 11.50 3.05
N LEU A 191 8.75 10.81 4.06
CA LEU A 191 7.99 10.32 5.19
C LEU A 191 8.57 10.84 6.50
N LYS A 192 7.69 11.16 7.46
CA LYS A 192 8.05 11.49 8.83
C LYS A 192 7.38 10.49 9.76
N GLY A 193 8.15 9.90 10.67
CA GLY A 193 7.62 8.98 11.67
C GLY A 193 6.61 9.69 12.57
N THR A 194 5.48 9.03 12.82
CA THR A 194 4.52 9.47 13.84
C THR A 194 4.85 8.73 15.12
N SER A 195 5.35 9.48 16.12
CA SER A 195 5.59 8.99 17.48
C SER A 195 4.29 8.80 18.23
#